data_701c9854e6f5a5f05e52547b0f86c5f6
#
_entry.id   701c9854e6f5a5f05e52547b0f86c5f6
#
_cell.length_a   1.000
_cell.length_b   1.000
_cell.length_c   1.000
_cell.angle_alpha   90.00
_cell.angle_beta   90.00
_cell.angle_gamma   90.00
#
_symmetry.space_group_name_H-M   'P 1'
#
loop_
_entity.id
_entity.type
_entity.pdbx_description
1 polymer ?
#
loop_
_entity_poly.entity_id
_entity_poly.type
_entity_poly.pdbx_seq_one_letter_code
_entity_poly.pdbx_strand_id
1 'polypeptide(L)'
;MKYMFLIYSPESAWTPEEWIACTQKSGAICQELAAQGKFQSAAPLHPVATAITVRVRDGERLVTTGPFAETVEQLGGYYIVELENLDEAIAIAARLPPVHKGTVEIRPIRDTDNLPASKLSNEPPDGMKKFRLIQWDYKNIVRRKGKLVKLE
;
A
#
# COMPACT_ATOMS: atom_id res chain seq x y z
N MET A 1 0.30 11.84 12.31
CA MET A 1 0.03 10.37 12.36
C MET A 1 -0.07 9.83 10.94
N LYS A 2 0.43 8.61 10.71
CA LYS A 2 0.35 7.98 9.38
C LYS A 2 -0.97 7.21 9.23
N TYR A 3 -1.60 7.36 8.07
CA TYR A 3 -2.81 6.65 7.68
C TYR A 3 -2.60 5.94 6.34
N MET A 4 -3.19 4.76 6.21
CA MET A 4 -3.34 4.06 4.94
C MET A 4 -4.79 4.21 4.48
N PHE A 5 -4.98 4.66 3.26
CA PHE A 5 -6.28 4.63 2.58
C PHE A 5 -6.27 3.44 1.64
N LEU A 6 -7.17 2.51 1.84
CA LEU A 6 -7.38 1.35 1.00
C LEU A 6 -8.58 1.64 0.09
N ILE A 7 -8.36 1.55 -1.20
CA ILE A 7 -9.35 1.91 -2.22
C ILE A 7 -10.02 0.65 -2.72
N TYR A 8 -11.31 0.55 -2.51
CA TYR A 8 -12.13 -0.56 -2.98
C TYR A 8 -13.15 -0.07 -4.00
N SER A 9 -13.32 -0.80 -5.08
CA SER A 9 -14.40 -0.57 -6.06
C SER A 9 -14.64 -1.83 -6.90
N PRO A 10 -15.84 -2.02 -7.46
CA PRO A 10 -16.04 -3.03 -8.48
C PRO A 10 -15.19 -2.69 -9.71
N GLU A 11 -14.35 -3.62 -10.18
CA GLU A 11 -13.54 -3.37 -11.38
C GLU A 11 -14.40 -3.05 -12.61
N SER A 12 -15.59 -3.68 -12.69
CA SER A 12 -16.57 -3.46 -13.75
C SER A 12 -17.25 -2.07 -13.71
N ALA A 13 -17.09 -1.30 -12.64
CA ALA A 13 -17.69 0.03 -12.51
C ALA A 13 -16.96 1.11 -13.34
N TRP A 14 -15.80 0.78 -13.91
CA TRP A 14 -14.92 1.73 -14.58
C TRP A 14 -14.77 1.41 -16.06
N THR A 15 -15.07 2.40 -16.94
CA THR A 15 -14.57 2.33 -18.32
C THR A 15 -13.08 2.67 -18.33
N PRO A 16 -12.32 2.31 -19.38
CA PRO A 16 -10.92 2.69 -19.51
C PRO A 16 -10.69 4.19 -19.40
N GLU A 17 -11.56 5.01 -19.99
CA GLU A 17 -11.49 6.48 -19.99
C GLU A 17 -11.75 7.04 -18.58
N GLU A 18 -12.74 6.50 -17.89
CA GLU A 18 -13.05 6.90 -16.51
C GLU A 18 -11.91 6.54 -15.56
N TRP A 19 -11.31 5.35 -15.74
CA TRP A 19 -10.17 4.90 -14.96
C TRP A 19 -8.95 5.83 -15.14
N ILE A 20 -8.66 6.23 -16.39
CA ILE A 20 -7.60 7.19 -16.72
C ILE A 20 -7.90 8.55 -16.05
N ALA A 21 -9.10 9.06 -16.19
CA ALA A 21 -9.50 10.35 -15.60
C ALA A 21 -9.43 10.32 -14.07
N CYS A 22 -9.87 9.21 -13.46
CA CYS A 22 -9.77 8.96 -12.01
C CYS A 22 -8.31 8.99 -11.55
N THR A 23 -7.43 8.29 -12.27
CA THR A 23 -6.00 8.21 -11.95
C THR A 23 -5.31 9.58 -12.05
N GLN A 24 -5.63 10.36 -13.10
CA GLN A 24 -5.09 11.71 -13.26
C GLN A 24 -5.52 12.66 -12.13
N LYS A 25 -6.80 12.65 -11.77
CA LYS A 25 -7.33 13.46 -10.66
C LYS A 25 -6.74 13.03 -9.32
N SER A 26 -6.58 11.73 -9.10
CA SER A 26 -5.92 11.18 -7.93
C SER A 26 -4.46 11.63 -7.84
N GLY A 27 -3.75 11.65 -8.96
CA GLY A 27 -2.38 12.15 -9.06
C GLY A 27 -2.25 13.63 -8.67
N ALA A 28 -3.22 14.47 -9.05
CA ALA A 28 -3.25 15.89 -8.66
C ALA A 28 -3.38 16.04 -7.13
N ILE A 29 -4.21 15.23 -6.47
CA ILE A 29 -4.32 15.21 -5.01
C ILE A 29 -3.00 14.75 -4.36
N CYS A 30 -2.34 13.73 -4.93
CA CYS A 30 -1.01 13.30 -4.45
C CYS A 30 0.02 14.44 -4.52
N GLN A 31 0.02 15.23 -5.61
CA GLN A 31 0.92 16.37 -5.76
C GLN A 31 0.62 17.48 -4.75
N GLU A 32 -0.65 17.78 -4.52
CA GLU A 32 -1.09 18.72 -3.50
C GLU A 32 -0.59 18.31 -2.10
N LEU A 33 -0.81 17.04 -1.73
CA LEU A 33 -0.37 16.50 -0.45
C LEU A 33 1.17 16.44 -0.33
N ALA A 34 1.87 16.16 -1.43
CA ALA A 34 3.33 16.17 -1.46
C ALA A 34 3.89 17.58 -1.22
N ALA A 35 3.29 18.60 -1.83
CA ALA A 35 3.67 19.99 -1.60
C ALA A 35 3.48 20.44 -0.14
N GLN A 36 2.57 19.80 0.60
CA GLN A 36 2.32 20.02 2.02
C GLN A 36 3.18 19.12 2.93
N GLY A 37 4.02 18.25 2.38
CA GLY A 37 4.81 17.28 3.14
C GLY A 37 3.98 16.12 3.74
N LYS A 38 2.73 15.94 3.30
CA LYS A 38 1.77 14.97 3.84
C LYS A 38 1.71 13.66 3.07
N PHE A 39 2.27 13.59 1.87
CA PHE A 39 2.27 12.42 1.01
C PHE A 39 3.48 11.52 1.26
N GLN A 40 3.25 10.23 1.42
CA GLN A 40 4.31 9.22 1.58
C GLN A 40 4.39 8.31 0.34
N SER A 41 3.25 7.70 -0.05
CA SER A 41 3.19 6.76 -1.17
C SER A 41 1.75 6.57 -1.64
N ALA A 42 1.57 6.22 -2.91
CA ALA A 42 0.32 5.71 -3.46
C ALA A 42 0.60 4.85 -4.68
N ALA A 43 -0.22 3.83 -4.90
CA ALA A 43 -0.17 3.04 -6.13
C ALA A 43 -1.56 2.46 -6.47
N PRO A 44 -1.95 2.48 -7.75
CA PRO A 44 -3.00 1.60 -8.23
C PRO A 44 -2.47 0.17 -8.31
N LEU A 45 -3.36 -0.80 -8.14
CA LEU A 45 -3.05 -2.21 -8.29
C LEU A 45 -3.52 -2.71 -9.66
N HIS A 46 -2.90 -3.79 -10.12
CA HIS A 46 -3.40 -4.55 -11.27
C HIS A 46 -4.73 -5.25 -10.93
N PRO A 47 -5.52 -5.64 -11.96
CA PRO A 47 -6.78 -6.33 -11.74
C PRO A 47 -6.65 -7.52 -10.81
N VAL A 48 -7.69 -7.76 -10.01
CA VAL A 48 -7.73 -8.80 -8.97
C VAL A 48 -7.46 -10.21 -9.51
N ALA A 49 -7.75 -10.45 -10.77
CA ALA A 49 -7.43 -11.71 -11.45
C ALA A 49 -5.92 -12.02 -11.50
N THR A 50 -5.06 -11.00 -11.32
CA THR A 50 -3.61 -11.17 -11.27
C THR A 50 -3.09 -11.48 -9.86
N ALA A 51 -3.96 -11.46 -8.86
CA ALA A 51 -3.57 -11.70 -7.48
C ALA A 51 -3.12 -13.14 -7.26
N ILE A 52 -2.13 -13.29 -6.38
CA ILE A 52 -1.67 -14.60 -5.89
C ILE A 52 -1.76 -14.58 -4.37
N THR A 53 -2.43 -15.56 -3.82
CA THR A 53 -2.56 -15.74 -2.36
C THR A 53 -1.64 -16.84 -1.89
N VAL A 54 -0.86 -16.57 -0.84
CA VAL A 54 0.03 -17.55 -0.22
C VAL A 54 -0.37 -17.74 1.24
N ARG A 55 -0.49 -18.99 1.66
CA ARG A 55 -0.72 -19.38 3.06
C ARG A 55 0.28 -20.45 3.47
N VAL A 56 0.62 -20.47 4.74
CA VAL A 56 1.36 -21.58 5.35
C VAL A 56 0.47 -22.18 6.44
N ARG A 57 0.22 -23.49 6.37
CA ARG A 57 -0.54 -24.25 7.36
C ARG A 57 0.20 -25.56 7.59
N ASP A 58 0.41 -25.92 8.87
CA ASP A 58 1.08 -27.15 9.28
C ASP A 58 2.45 -27.37 8.61
N GLY A 59 3.18 -26.24 8.35
CA GLY A 59 4.46 -26.25 7.67
C GLY A 59 4.38 -26.33 6.14
N GLU A 60 3.20 -26.52 5.57
CA GLU A 60 3.00 -26.59 4.12
C GLU A 60 2.63 -25.22 3.53
N ARG A 61 3.23 -24.91 2.37
CA ARG A 61 2.96 -23.70 1.62
C ARG A 61 1.85 -23.94 0.59
N LEU A 62 0.74 -23.26 0.77
CA LEU A 62 -0.40 -23.26 -0.15
C LEU A 62 -0.36 -21.97 -0.98
N VAL A 63 -0.37 -22.12 -2.29
CA VAL A 63 -0.40 -21.00 -3.25
C VAL A 63 -1.64 -21.13 -4.11
N THR A 64 -2.47 -20.08 -4.15
CA THR A 64 -3.69 -20.04 -4.96
C THR A 64 -3.70 -18.79 -5.83
N THR A 65 -4.21 -18.93 -7.05
CA THR A 65 -4.51 -17.79 -7.93
C THR A 65 -5.78 -17.10 -7.45
N GLY A 66 -5.78 -15.77 -7.45
CA GLY A 66 -6.92 -14.97 -7.02
C GLY A 66 -6.71 -14.31 -5.66
N PRO A 67 -7.63 -13.41 -5.27
CA PRO A 67 -7.56 -12.67 -4.02
C PRO A 67 -7.83 -13.57 -2.81
N PHE A 68 -7.43 -13.08 -1.64
CA PHE A 68 -7.74 -13.75 -0.36
C PHE A 68 -9.24 -13.82 -0.08
N ALA A 69 -9.99 -12.78 -0.44
CA ALA A 69 -11.43 -12.70 -0.26
C ALA A 69 -12.11 -12.32 -1.59
N GLU A 70 -13.14 -13.06 -1.93
CA GLU A 70 -14.04 -12.72 -3.04
C GLU A 70 -15.06 -11.71 -2.53
N THR A 71 -14.93 -10.45 -2.97
CA THR A 71 -15.82 -9.35 -2.60
C THR A 71 -16.35 -8.67 -3.85
N VAL A 72 -17.49 -8.00 -3.72
CA VAL A 72 -18.08 -7.22 -4.83
C VAL A 72 -17.19 -6.02 -5.16
N GLU A 73 -16.61 -5.38 -4.15
CA GLU A 73 -15.61 -4.32 -4.31
C GLU A 73 -14.22 -4.92 -4.07
N GLN A 74 -13.32 -4.78 -5.04
CA GLN A 74 -11.97 -5.29 -4.98
C GLN A 74 -11.00 -4.18 -4.56
N LEU A 75 -9.92 -4.55 -3.86
CA LEU A 75 -8.84 -3.63 -3.53
C LEU A 75 -8.12 -3.22 -4.81
N GLY A 76 -8.31 -1.99 -5.25
CA GLY A 76 -7.75 -1.43 -6.49
C GLY A 76 -6.56 -0.49 -6.30
N GLY A 77 -6.19 -0.16 -5.07
CA GLY A 77 -5.06 0.73 -4.80
C GLY A 77 -4.96 1.17 -3.35
N TYR A 78 -3.93 1.93 -3.05
CA TYR A 78 -3.73 2.49 -1.71
C TYR A 78 -3.05 3.85 -1.75
N TYR A 79 -3.18 4.60 -0.63
CA TYR A 79 -2.39 5.78 -0.30
C TYR A 79 -1.81 5.62 1.10
N ILE A 80 -0.61 6.15 1.32
CA ILE A 80 -0.02 6.34 2.64
C ILE A 80 0.24 7.84 2.80
N VAL A 81 -0.36 8.42 3.83
CA VAL A 81 -0.31 9.85 4.11
C VAL A 81 0.03 10.09 5.57
N GLU A 82 0.65 11.24 5.86
CA GLU A 82 0.94 11.67 7.21
C GLU A 82 0.14 12.94 7.53
N LEU A 83 -0.82 12.82 8.44
CA LEU A 83 -1.84 13.81 8.71
C LEU A 83 -1.91 14.11 10.21
N GLU A 84 -2.52 15.24 10.57
CA GLU A 84 -2.63 15.66 11.96
C GLU A 84 -3.58 14.76 12.76
N ASN A 85 -4.75 14.46 12.18
CA ASN A 85 -5.82 13.72 12.85
C ASN A 85 -6.72 12.96 11.87
N LEU A 86 -7.70 12.24 12.41
CA LEU A 86 -8.65 11.45 11.64
C LEU A 86 -9.61 12.32 10.82
N ASP A 87 -10.01 13.48 11.32
CA ASP A 87 -10.95 14.37 10.61
C ASP A 87 -10.31 14.88 9.31
N GLU A 88 -9.03 15.22 9.34
CA GLU A 88 -8.27 15.56 8.14
C GLU A 88 -8.20 14.37 7.17
N ALA A 89 -7.96 13.16 7.70
CA ALA A 89 -7.92 11.95 6.87
C ALA A 89 -9.27 11.70 6.18
N ILE A 90 -10.38 11.87 6.87
CA ILE A 90 -11.73 11.75 6.33
C ILE A 90 -11.98 12.82 5.24
N ALA A 91 -11.60 14.07 5.50
CA ALA A 91 -11.77 15.16 4.54
C ALA A 91 -10.98 14.91 3.24
N ILE A 92 -9.76 14.39 3.32
CA ILE A 92 -8.96 14.04 2.14
C ILE A 92 -9.55 12.83 1.43
N ALA A 93 -9.90 11.77 2.15
CA ALA A 93 -10.49 10.57 1.57
C ALA A 93 -11.77 10.86 0.78
N ALA A 94 -12.61 11.75 1.28
CA ALA A 94 -13.85 12.17 0.62
C ALA A 94 -13.61 12.93 -0.71
N ARG A 95 -12.41 13.47 -0.93
CA ARG A 95 -12.02 14.16 -2.18
C ARG A 95 -11.47 13.20 -3.23
N LEU A 96 -11.10 11.98 -2.84
CA LEU A 96 -10.52 11.01 -3.76
C LEU A 96 -11.56 10.55 -4.79
N PRO A 97 -11.27 10.61 -6.10
CA PRO A 97 -12.24 10.24 -7.14
C PRO A 97 -12.83 8.84 -7.00
N PRO A 98 -12.08 7.82 -6.53
CA PRO A 98 -12.63 6.48 -6.36
C PRO A 98 -13.83 6.38 -5.40
N VAL A 99 -13.97 7.29 -4.44
CA VAL A 99 -15.07 7.25 -3.44
C VAL A 99 -16.46 7.34 -4.09
N HIS A 100 -16.56 7.90 -5.29
CA HIS A 100 -17.84 8.06 -5.99
C HIS A 100 -18.39 6.77 -6.63
N LYS A 101 -17.52 5.75 -6.81
CA LYS A 101 -17.89 4.44 -7.39
C LYS A 101 -17.47 3.26 -6.50
N GLY A 102 -16.96 3.54 -5.33
CA GLY A 102 -16.45 2.55 -4.40
C GLY A 102 -16.31 3.12 -3.00
N THR A 103 -15.42 2.52 -2.23
CA THR A 103 -15.21 2.82 -0.81
C THR A 103 -13.74 3.11 -0.53
N VAL A 104 -13.49 4.05 0.38
CA VAL A 104 -12.16 4.30 0.94
C VAL A 104 -12.16 3.89 2.40
N GLU A 105 -11.41 2.85 2.73
CA GLU A 105 -11.17 2.43 4.11
C GLU A 105 -9.93 3.16 4.65
N ILE A 106 -10.09 3.86 5.78
CA ILE A 106 -8.99 4.60 6.44
C ILE A 106 -8.48 3.76 7.62
N ARG A 107 -7.19 3.42 7.58
CA ARG A 107 -6.53 2.67 8.65
C ARG A 107 -5.36 3.47 9.23
N PRO A 108 -5.36 3.81 10.55
CA PRO A 108 -4.16 4.32 11.20
C PRO A 108 -3.03 3.28 11.11
N ILE A 109 -1.85 3.71 10.68
CA ILE A 109 -0.67 2.85 10.65
C ILE A 109 -0.08 2.83 12.06
N ARG A 110 0.16 1.62 12.58
CA ARG A 110 0.79 1.47 13.90
C ARG A 110 2.24 1.92 13.82
N ASP A 111 2.62 2.83 14.71
CA ASP A 111 4.02 3.16 14.92
C ASP A 111 4.71 2.01 15.66
N THR A 112 5.78 1.49 15.08
CA THR A 112 6.59 0.41 15.65
C THR A 112 7.94 0.88 16.16
N ASP A 113 8.30 2.14 15.95
CA ASP A 113 9.62 2.69 16.33
C ASP A 113 9.79 2.74 17.86
N ASN A 114 8.68 2.78 18.60
CA ASN A 114 8.64 2.79 20.06
C ASN A 114 8.41 1.39 20.69
N LEU A 115 8.47 0.31 19.91
CA LEU A 115 8.41 -1.02 20.49
C LEU A 115 9.70 -1.30 21.27
N PRO A 116 9.62 -1.74 22.55
CA PRO A 116 10.80 -2.04 23.32
C PRO A 116 11.63 -3.12 22.60
N ALA A 117 12.92 -2.86 22.42
CA ALA A 117 13.87 -3.73 21.70
C ALA A 117 13.85 -5.17 22.22
N SER A 118 13.47 -5.39 23.49
CA SER A 118 13.30 -6.70 24.09
C SER A 118 12.10 -7.51 23.54
N LYS A 119 11.16 -6.86 22.82
CA LYS A 119 10.03 -7.54 22.15
C LYS A 119 10.23 -7.71 20.64
N LEU A 120 11.19 -7.00 20.08
CA LEU A 120 11.73 -7.23 18.76
C LEU A 120 13.01 -8.04 18.94
N SER A 121 12.90 -9.35 19.21
CA SER A 121 14.06 -10.21 19.11
C SER A 121 14.51 -10.18 17.65
N ASN A 122 15.56 -9.40 17.36
CA ASN A 122 16.21 -9.38 16.06
C ASN A 122 16.96 -10.71 15.78
N GLU A 123 16.78 -11.70 16.60
CA GLU A 123 17.28 -13.04 16.32
C GLU A 123 16.26 -13.75 15.42
N PRO A 124 16.64 -14.05 14.17
CA PRO A 124 15.82 -14.90 13.34
C PRO A 124 15.63 -16.26 14.06
N PRO A 125 14.44 -16.88 13.95
CA PRO A 125 14.21 -18.22 14.48
C PRO A 125 15.35 -19.16 14.08
N ASP A 126 15.72 -20.08 14.99
CA ASP A 126 16.75 -21.08 14.71
C ASP A 126 16.45 -21.76 13.37
N GLY A 127 17.36 -21.63 12.41
CA GLY A 127 17.20 -22.07 11.03
C GLY A 127 17.12 -20.95 9.99
N MET A 128 16.85 -19.70 10.38
CA MET A 128 16.81 -18.54 9.47
C MET A 128 18.02 -17.60 9.54
N LYS A 129 19.14 -18.06 10.08
CA LYS A 129 20.39 -17.26 10.26
C LYS A 129 20.99 -16.68 8.96
N LYS A 130 20.36 -16.91 7.79
CA LYS A 130 20.81 -16.37 6.48
C LYS A 130 19.92 -15.27 5.90
N PHE A 131 18.79 -14.90 6.51
CA PHE A 131 18.00 -13.78 6.07
C PHE A 131 18.35 -12.56 6.92
N ARG A 132 19.31 -11.76 6.45
CA ARG A 132 19.47 -10.38 6.89
C ARG A 132 18.17 -9.68 6.56
N LEU A 133 17.44 -9.16 7.57
CA LEU A 133 16.41 -8.14 7.35
C LEU A 133 17.10 -7.01 6.58
N ILE A 134 16.83 -6.94 5.29
CA ILE A 134 17.25 -5.81 4.48
C ILE A 134 16.38 -4.66 4.95
N GLN A 135 16.93 -3.83 5.80
CA GLN A 135 16.39 -2.51 6.06
C GLN A 135 16.39 -1.81 4.69
N TRP A 136 15.21 -1.67 4.09
CA TRP A 136 15.06 -1.03 2.80
C TRP A 136 15.36 0.44 2.96
N ASP A 137 16.60 0.81 2.75
CA ASP A 137 17.02 2.19 2.66
C ASP A 137 16.65 2.71 1.26
N TYR A 138 15.42 3.20 1.14
CA TYR A 138 14.88 3.75 -0.11
C TYR A 138 15.70 4.94 -0.65
N LYS A 139 16.53 5.57 0.18
CA LYS A 139 17.34 6.73 -0.23
C LYS A 139 18.52 6.35 -1.13
N ASN A 140 18.94 5.09 -1.13
CA ASN A 140 20.12 4.63 -1.83
C ASN A 140 19.86 3.69 -3.02
N ILE A 141 18.59 3.56 -3.47
CA ILE A 141 18.25 2.72 -4.61
C ILE A 141 17.85 3.62 -5.78
N VAL A 142 18.73 3.74 -6.77
CA VAL A 142 18.45 4.43 -8.04
C VAL A 142 18.36 3.40 -9.17
N ARG A 143 17.32 3.50 -10.00
CA ARG A 143 17.22 2.73 -11.24
C ARG A 143 18.17 3.32 -12.28
N ARG A 144 19.26 2.65 -12.59
CA ARG A 144 20.06 2.91 -13.78
C ARG A 144 19.84 1.81 -14.81
N LYS A 145 19.39 2.18 -16.02
CA LYS A 145 19.19 1.29 -17.19
C LYS A 145 18.39 0.01 -16.89
N GLY A 146 17.29 0.11 -16.12
CA GLY A 146 16.40 -1.02 -15.86
C GLY A 146 16.89 -2.05 -14.82
N LYS A 147 18.06 -1.88 -14.22
CA LYS A 147 18.57 -2.71 -13.12
C LYS A 147 18.64 -1.91 -11.83
N LEU A 148 18.31 -2.57 -10.71
CA LEU A 148 18.52 -2.03 -9.37
C LEU A 148 20.02 -2.04 -9.05
N VAL A 149 20.57 -0.89 -8.72
CA VAL A 149 22.00 -0.75 -8.33
C VAL A 149 22.04 -0.07 -6.96
N LYS A 150 22.81 -0.64 -6.04
CA LYS A 150 23.10 -0.01 -4.75
C LYS A 150 24.12 1.12 -5.01
N LEU A 151 23.86 2.30 -4.47
CA LEU A 151 24.84 3.38 -4.43
C LEU A 151 25.82 3.07 -3.29
N GLU A 152 27.11 3.00 -3.63
CA GLU A 152 28.20 2.95 -2.66
C GLU A 152 28.42 4.32 -2.02
#